data_3211788bc5627ccdce89ebbcb0673f78
#
_entry.id   3211788bc5627ccdce89ebbcb0673f78
#
_cell.length_a   1.000
_cell.length_b   1.000
_cell.length_c   1.000
_cell.angle_alpha   90.00
_cell.angle_beta   90.00
_cell.angle_gamma   90.00
#
_symmetry.space_group_name_H-M   'P 1'
#
loop_
_entity.id
_entity.type
_entity.pdbx_description
1 polymer ?
#
loop_
_entity_poly.entity_id
_entity_poly.type
_entity_poly.pdbx_seq_one_letter_code
_entity_poly.pdbx_strand_id
1 'polypeptide(L)'
;MVWQYILKEESKWMNSLSESKQKLLDSEPSFEVDITELSFPDNEKELPKVLKIMEGQDLDKKTIDNLDKNNHKMMLDIVGDKMSEWEDFIEDVDIHTIRLKMKYGRKRPYEISDKIKSVTNTDDTPSFPSGHAIEAHALAKVLGEKYPDKKKELNSMADSISLSRVQMGNHYPSDIEAGKKVGLMLADAYLDISKSWEDILQSGDNFKREKSEGLHGWISRRGGKEGKGKKTQGGWIDCSSCGKKNGPKPCGRKDASKGRKRRCRPTCAACKTYKRRKGK
;
A
#
# COMPACT_ATOMS: atom_id res chain seq x y z
N MET A 1 -6.67 4.96 -18.20
CA MET A 1 -6.76 6.20 -19.01
C MET A 1 -7.05 7.44 -18.15
N VAL A 2 -6.69 7.44 -16.87
CA VAL A 2 -6.96 8.55 -15.92
C VAL A 2 -5.70 9.37 -15.60
N TRP A 3 -4.52 8.82 -15.87
CA TRP A 3 -3.23 9.40 -15.47
C TRP A 3 -2.69 10.50 -16.37
N GLN A 4 -3.24 10.71 -17.56
CA GLN A 4 -2.77 11.73 -18.51
C GLN A 4 -3.20 13.16 -18.16
N TYR A 5 -4.07 13.37 -17.19
CA TYR A 5 -4.55 14.71 -16.80
C TYR A 5 -3.77 15.38 -15.67
N ILE A 6 -2.84 14.68 -15.04
CA ILE A 6 -2.13 15.15 -13.84
C ILE A 6 -0.89 16.01 -14.17
N LEU A 7 -0.45 16.10 -15.42
CA LEU A 7 0.94 16.42 -15.76
C LEU A 7 1.25 17.87 -16.17
N LYS A 8 0.50 18.90 -15.81
CA LYS A 8 0.81 20.26 -16.31
C LYS A 8 1.57 21.22 -15.36
N GLU A 9 1.61 20.95 -14.04
CA GLU A 9 2.41 21.77 -13.10
C GLU A 9 3.45 20.96 -12.28
N GLU A 10 3.67 19.73 -12.62
CA GLU A 10 4.33 18.70 -11.80
C GLU A 10 5.83 18.55 -12.00
N SER A 11 6.45 19.32 -12.89
CA SER A 11 7.85 19.09 -13.27
C SER A 11 8.84 19.19 -12.10
N LYS A 12 8.52 19.97 -11.07
CA LYS A 12 9.40 20.14 -9.90
C LYS A 12 9.51 18.85 -9.07
N TRP A 13 8.38 18.27 -8.71
CA TRP A 13 8.34 17.07 -7.86
C TRP A 13 8.79 15.82 -8.62
N MET A 14 8.37 15.68 -9.89
CA MET A 14 8.74 14.54 -10.73
C MET A 14 10.25 14.40 -10.91
N ASN A 15 10.96 15.53 -11.07
CA ASN A 15 12.41 15.54 -11.24
C ASN A 15 13.19 15.30 -9.94
N SER A 16 12.55 15.44 -8.78
CA SER A 16 13.17 15.23 -7.47
C SER A 16 12.89 13.85 -6.86
N LEU A 17 11.97 13.06 -7.44
CA LEU A 17 11.66 11.74 -6.94
C LEU A 17 12.85 10.80 -7.04
N SER A 18 13.09 10.04 -5.97
CA SER A 18 14.04 8.94 -6.00
C SER A 18 13.61 7.87 -7.01
N GLU A 19 14.56 7.10 -7.54
CA GLU A 19 14.29 6.01 -8.48
C GLU A 19 13.25 5.01 -7.94
N SER A 20 13.28 4.72 -6.64
CA SER A 20 12.30 3.86 -5.98
C SER A 20 10.89 4.44 -6.01
N LYS A 21 10.73 5.75 -5.78
CA LYS A 21 9.43 6.43 -5.83
C LYS A 21 8.89 6.56 -7.26
N GLN A 22 9.76 6.79 -8.23
CA GLN A 22 9.37 6.75 -9.66
C GLN A 22 8.86 5.36 -10.05
N LYS A 23 9.56 4.30 -9.61
CA LYS A 23 9.13 2.92 -9.85
C LYS A 23 7.76 2.64 -9.24
N LEU A 24 7.48 3.13 -8.03
CA LEU A 24 6.15 3.01 -7.42
C LEU A 24 5.09 3.74 -8.25
N LEU A 25 5.37 4.96 -8.70
CA LEU A 25 4.46 5.76 -9.52
C LEU A 25 4.11 5.06 -10.84
N ASP A 26 5.07 4.37 -11.46
CA ASP A 26 4.91 3.61 -12.70
C ASP A 26 4.29 2.22 -12.48
N SER A 27 4.18 1.77 -11.24
CA SER A 27 3.61 0.47 -10.89
C SER A 27 2.08 0.54 -10.88
N GLU A 28 1.42 -0.60 -11.11
CA GLU A 28 -0.04 -0.72 -10.97
C GLU A 28 -0.36 -1.48 -9.68
N PRO A 29 -1.22 -0.94 -8.81
CA PRO A 29 -1.63 -1.65 -7.61
C PRO A 29 -2.44 -2.89 -7.97
N SER A 30 -2.54 -3.82 -7.05
CA SER A 30 -3.32 -5.05 -7.25
C SER A 30 -4.83 -4.79 -7.21
N PHE A 31 -5.24 -3.68 -6.60
CA PHE A 31 -6.63 -3.22 -6.53
C PHE A 31 -6.73 -1.73 -6.79
N GLU A 32 -7.85 -1.29 -7.32
CA GLU A 32 -8.15 0.12 -7.57
C GLU A 32 -9.17 0.62 -6.53
N VAL A 33 -8.99 1.85 -6.09
CA VAL A 33 -9.93 2.53 -5.19
C VAL A 33 -10.29 3.88 -5.78
N ASP A 34 -11.58 4.15 -5.87
CA ASP A 34 -12.06 5.48 -6.22
C ASP A 34 -11.99 6.39 -4.99
N ILE A 35 -10.87 7.08 -4.88
CA ILE A 35 -10.67 8.04 -3.80
C ILE A 35 -11.34 9.35 -4.22
N THR A 36 -12.47 9.62 -3.58
CA THR A 36 -13.20 10.89 -3.74
C THR A 36 -12.27 12.06 -3.53
N GLU A 37 -12.58 13.18 -4.19
CA GLU A 37 -11.77 14.38 -4.12
C GLU A 37 -11.50 14.79 -2.67
N LEU A 38 -10.21 14.97 -2.35
CA LEU A 38 -9.74 15.43 -1.05
C LEU A 38 -9.43 16.92 -1.15
N SER A 39 -9.54 17.62 -0.04
CA SER A 39 -9.19 19.03 0.06
C SER A 39 -8.41 19.31 1.34
N PHE A 40 -7.69 20.40 1.35
CA PHE A 40 -6.97 20.89 2.52
C PHE A 40 -7.08 22.42 2.61
N PRO A 41 -7.01 23.00 3.83
CA PRO A 41 -6.99 24.44 4.02
C PRO A 41 -5.73 25.09 3.45
N ASP A 42 -5.78 26.41 3.28
CA ASP A 42 -4.57 27.17 2.96
C ASP A 42 -3.45 26.88 3.96
N ASN A 43 -2.23 26.70 3.47
CA ASN A 43 -1.08 26.34 4.28
C ASN A 43 -0.88 27.28 5.47
N GLU A 44 -0.97 28.60 5.23
CA GLU A 44 -0.76 29.63 6.25
C GLU A 44 -1.76 29.54 7.42
N LYS A 45 -2.98 29.03 7.18
CA LYS A 45 -3.99 28.84 8.23
C LYS A 45 -3.66 27.70 9.20
N GLU A 46 -2.83 26.75 8.76
CA GLU A 46 -2.46 25.60 9.59
C GLU A 46 -1.09 25.74 10.25
N LEU A 47 -0.20 26.61 9.74
CA LEU A 47 1.14 26.82 10.34
C LEU A 47 1.12 27.09 11.85
N PRO A 48 0.22 27.93 12.39
CA PRO A 48 0.16 28.15 13.85
C PRO A 48 -0.17 26.87 14.63
N LYS A 49 -0.99 25.98 14.06
CA LYS A 49 -1.32 24.70 14.69
C LYS A 49 -0.11 23.76 14.68
N VAL A 50 0.63 23.72 13.57
CA VAL A 50 1.87 22.92 13.47
C VAL A 50 2.87 23.38 14.53
N LEU A 51 3.14 24.70 14.63
CA LEU A 51 4.07 25.26 15.63
C LEU A 51 3.64 24.88 17.05
N LYS A 52 2.36 25.06 17.39
CA LYS A 52 1.84 24.70 18.71
C LYS A 52 2.02 23.21 19.05
N ILE A 53 1.82 22.32 18.07
CA ILE A 53 2.00 20.88 18.26
C ILE A 53 3.48 20.54 18.43
N MET A 54 4.36 21.18 17.66
CA MET A 54 5.81 20.99 17.76
C MET A 54 6.36 21.50 19.11
N GLU A 55 5.88 22.63 19.61
CA GLU A 55 6.29 23.19 20.90
C GLU A 55 5.89 22.31 22.09
N GLY A 56 4.78 21.60 21.98
CA GLY A 56 4.26 20.71 23.02
C GLY A 56 4.80 19.28 22.97
N GLN A 57 5.71 18.97 22.05
CA GLN A 57 6.24 17.61 21.89
C GLN A 57 7.51 17.40 22.72
N ASP A 58 7.64 16.21 23.32
CA ASP A 58 8.84 15.75 24.02
C ASP A 58 9.25 14.36 23.47
N LEU A 59 9.57 14.32 22.17
CA LEU A 59 9.99 13.11 21.50
C LEU A 59 11.53 13.00 21.50
N ASP A 60 12.06 11.98 22.15
CA ASP A 60 13.47 11.66 22.04
C ASP A 60 13.85 11.11 20.66
N LYS A 61 15.14 11.14 20.34
CA LYS A 61 15.66 10.70 19.04
C LYS A 61 15.28 9.25 18.72
N LYS A 62 15.28 8.36 19.70
CA LYS A 62 14.94 6.94 19.50
C LYS A 62 13.47 6.77 19.13
N THR A 63 12.59 7.49 19.81
CA THR A 63 11.16 7.51 19.52
C THR A 63 10.89 8.07 18.12
N ILE A 64 11.56 9.18 17.76
CA ILE A 64 11.49 9.75 16.40
C ILE A 64 11.90 8.72 15.35
N ASP A 65 13.08 8.10 15.50
CA ASP A 65 13.58 7.11 14.54
C ASP A 65 12.63 5.90 14.40
N ASN A 66 12.03 5.45 15.49
CA ASN A 66 11.07 4.33 15.45
C ASN A 66 9.78 4.72 14.72
N LEU A 67 9.17 5.87 15.06
CA LEU A 67 7.94 6.33 14.43
C LEU A 67 8.13 6.73 12.96
N ASP A 68 9.34 7.07 12.56
CA ASP A 68 9.68 7.46 11.19
C ASP A 68 10.08 6.27 10.32
N LYS A 69 10.98 5.40 10.80
CA LYS A 69 11.61 4.35 9.98
C LYS A 69 11.09 2.95 10.24
N ASN A 70 10.49 2.73 11.41
CA ASN A 70 10.08 1.39 11.86
C ASN A 70 8.56 1.30 12.10
N ASN A 71 7.77 2.23 11.56
CA ASN A 71 6.31 2.31 11.76
C ASN A 71 5.60 0.98 11.45
N HIS A 72 5.86 0.37 10.29
CA HIS A 72 5.26 -0.91 9.92
C HIS A 72 5.66 -2.02 10.90
N LYS A 73 6.97 -2.08 11.25
CA LYS A 73 7.46 -3.07 12.21
C LYS A 73 6.78 -2.92 13.57
N MET A 74 6.61 -1.68 14.07
CA MET A 74 5.93 -1.43 15.34
C MET A 74 4.49 -1.92 15.32
N MET A 75 3.79 -1.76 14.20
CA MET A 75 2.42 -2.26 14.02
C MET A 75 2.36 -3.79 14.00
N LEU A 76 3.27 -4.42 13.28
CA LEU A 76 3.33 -5.88 13.13
C LEU A 76 3.79 -6.57 14.42
N ASP A 77 4.69 -5.97 15.18
CA ASP A 77 5.14 -6.49 16.48
C ASP A 77 3.99 -6.61 17.50
N ILE A 78 2.94 -5.76 17.40
CA ILE A 78 1.74 -5.84 18.27
C ILE A 78 1.01 -7.18 18.11
N VAL A 79 1.03 -7.76 16.91
CA VAL A 79 0.31 -9.00 16.57
C VAL A 79 1.23 -10.19 16.34
N GLY A 80 2.54 -9.95 16.25
CA GLY A 80 3.55 -10.99 16.00
C GLY A 80 3.65 -11.44 14.54
N ASP A 81 3.10 -10.67 13.60
CA ASP A 81 3.19 -10.95 12.16
C ASP A 81 4.56 -10.52 11.60
N LYS A 82 4.94 -11.12 10.47
CA LYS A 82 6.18 -10.81 9.77
C LYS A 82 5.93 -9.82 8.63
N MET A 83 6.88 -8.94 8.36
CA MET A 83 6.83 -8.00 7.25
C MET A 83 6.54 -8.69 5.91
N SER A 84 7.16 -9.84 5.66
CA SER A 84 6.98 -10.60 4.42
C SER A 84 5.56 -11.10 4.16
N GLU A 85 4.68 -11.02 5.13
CA GLU A 85 3.27 -11.37 4.97
C GLU A 85 2.44 -10.19 4.46
N TRP A 86 2.97 -8.98 4.57
CA TRP A 86 2.27 -7.72 4.31
C TRP A 86 2.93 -6.85 3.25
N GLU A 87 4.09 -7.27 2.71
CA GLU A 87 4.85 -6.50 1.70
C GLU A 87 3.98 -6.10 0.50
N ASP A 88 3.21 -7.02 -0.07
CA ASP A 88 2.36 -6.75 -1.24
C ASP A 88 1.26 -5.72 -0.92
N PHE A 89 0.64 -5.82 0.27
CA PHE A 89 -0.38 -4.87 0.71
C PHE A 89 0.22 -3.47 0.94
N ILE A 90 1.38 -3.41 1.59
CA ILE A 90 2.09 -2.15 1.85
C ILE A 90 2.53 -1.52 0.52
N GLU A 91 3.05 -2.30 -0.44
CA GLU A 91 3.42 -1.80 -1.77
C GLU A 91 2.21 -1.20 -2.50
N ASP A 92 1.03 -1.84 -2.44
CA ASP A 92 -0.21 -1.30 -3.02
C ASP A 92 -0.61 0.03 -2.37
N VAL A 93 -0.54 0.11 -1.03
CA VAL A 93 -0.81 1.34 -0.28
C VAL A 93 0.17 2.45 -0.67
N ASP A 94 1.44 2.13 -0.85
CA ASP A 94 2.49 3.08 -1.26
C ASP A 94 2.25 3.60 -2.68
N ILE A 95 1.81 2.74 -3.61
CA ILE A 95 1.47 3.15 -4.98
C ILE A 95 0.33 4.17 -4.97
N HIS A 96 -0.75 3.92 -4.24
CA HIS A 96 -1.84 4.87 -4.09
C HIS A 96 -1.39 6.17 -3.42
N THR A 97 -0.55 6.07 -2.39
CA THR A 97 0.00 7.21 -1.65
C THR A 97 0.80 8.14 -2.55
N ILE A 98 1.76 7.61 -3.31
CA ILE A 98 2.60 8.45 -4.18
C ILE A 98 1.77 9.12 -5.28
N ARG A 99 0.80 8.43 -5.83
CA ARG A 99 -0.12 8.97 -6.84
C ARG A 99 -0.92 10.15 -6.29
N LEU A 100 -1.48 10.03 -5.08
CA LEU A 100 -2.21 11.12 -4.42
C LEU A 100 -1.31 12.31 -4.10
N LYS A 101 -0.11 12.06 -3.59
CA LYS A 101 0.88 13.12 -3.33
C LYS A 101 1.18 13.92 -4.58
N MET A 102 1.42 13.25 -5.70
CA MET A 102 1.69 13.91 -6.98
C MET A 102 0.47 14.66 -7.50
N LYS A 103 -0.76 14.14 -7.32
CA LYS A 103 -2.01 14.82 -7.71
C LYS A 103 -2.19 16.15 -6.99
N TYR A 104 -1.86 16.24 -5.71
CA TYR A 104 -2.15 17.43 -4.90
C TYR A 104 -0.98 18.40 -4.77
N GLY A 105 0.26 17.95 -4.88
CA GLY A 105 1.47 18.78 -4.94
C GLY A 105 1.66 19.75 -3.77
N ARG A 106 1.13 19.45 -2.55
CA ARG A 106 1.16 20.38 -1.41
C ARG A 106 2.57 20.54 -0.88
N LYS A 107 3.03 21.79 -0.71
CA LYS A 107 4.29 22.10 -0.04
C LYS A 107 4.24 21.72 1.44
N ARG A 108 5.37 21.29 1.98
CA ARG A 108 5.51 20.94 3.39
C ARG A 108 5.58 22.18 4.29
N PRO A 109 5.26 22.07 5.61
CA PRO A 109 5.29 23.22 6.54
C PRO A 109 6.65 23.95 6.54
N TYR A 110 7.76 23.23 6.53
CA TYR A 110 9.11 23.80 6.53
C TYR A 110 9.52 24.45 5.20
N GLU A 111 8.80 24.18 4.10
CA GLU A 111 8.99 24.87 2.81
C GLU A 111 8.26 26.23 2.77
N ILE A 112 7.30 26.45 3.68
CA ILE A 112 6.49 27.68 3.75
C ILE A 112 6.96 28.60 4.86
N SER A 113 7.50 28.06 5.95
CA SER A 113 7.87 28.84 7.14
C SER A 113 9.23 28.45 7.69
N ASP A 114 10.16 29.40 7.73
CA ASP A 114 11.50 29.24 8.32
C ASP A 114 11.47 28.95 9.83
N LYS A 115 10.32 29.19 10.49
CA LYS A 115 10.11 28.87 11.92
C LYS A 115 9.93 27.36 12.14
N ILE A 116 9.60 26.61 11.12
CA ILE A 116 9.39 25.17 11.19
C ILE A 116 10.61 24.48 10.56
N LYS A 117 11.23 23.60 11.35
CA LYS A 117 12.32 22.75 10.87
C LYS A 117 11.91 21.29 11.03
N SER A 118 12.02 20.54 9.96
CA SER A 118 11.86 19.08 10.06
C SER A 118 12.94 18.50 10.96
N VAL A 119 12.56 17.60 11.86
CA VAL A 119 13.52 16.86 12.70
C VAL A 119 13.96 15.55 12.08
N THR A 120 13.43 15.19 10.91
CA THR A 120 13.79 14.00 10.15
C THR A 120 14.14 14.39 8.70
N ASN A 121 14.94 13.57 8.05
CA ASN A 121 15.13 13.69 6.61
C ASN A 121 13.88 13.13 5.92
N THR A 122 13.08 14.01 5.33
CA THR A 122 11.91 13.60 4.56
C THR A 122 12.31 13.37 3.09
N ASP A 123 11.66 12.41 2.46
CA ASP A 123 11.73 12.26 1.00
C ASP A 123 11.22 13.55 0.32
N ASP A 124 11.79 13.87 -0.85
CA ASP A 124 11.35 14.98 -1.69
C ASP A 124 9.99 14.69 -2.36
N THR A 125 8.97 14.46 -1.53
CA THR A 125 7.60 14.23 -1.95
C THR A 125 6.65 15.26 -1.34
N PRO A 126 5.55 15.60 -2.04
CA PRO A 126 4.55 16.52 -1.51
C PRO A 126 4.01 16.13 -0.13
N SER A 127 3.52 17.14 0.62
CA SER A 127 3.03 16.93 1.97
C SER A 127 1.72 16.14 2.03
N PHE A 128 0.78 16.42 1.14
CA PHE A 128 -0.59 15.93 1.20
C PHE A 128 -0.86 14.78 0.24
N PRO A 129 -1.56 13.75 0.70
CA PRO A 129 -1.82 13.38 2.10
C PRO A 129 -0.59 12.78 2.78
N SER A 130 -0.64 12.59 4.11
CA SER A 130 0.46 11.97 4.85
C SER A 130 0.57 10.47 4.58
N GLY A 131 1.69 10.02 4.00
CA GLY A 131 1.94 8.60 3.71
C GLY A 131 1.93 7.73 4.96
N HIS A 132 2.70 8.10 5.98
CA HIS A 132 2.72 7.36 7.25
C HIS A 132 1.33 7.24 7.90
N ALA A 133 0.47 8.27 7.77
CA ALA A 133 -0.89 8.17 8.27
C ALA A 133 -1.74 7.21 7.42
N ILE A 134 -1.59 7.20 6.10
CA ILE A 134 -2.25 6.25 5.20
C ILE A 134 -1.87 4.82 5.58
N GLU A 135 -0.57 4.53 5.57
CA GLU A 135 0.00 3.22 5.84
C GLU A 135 -0.41 2.70 7.22
N ALA A 136 -0.22 3.53 8.27
CA ALA A 136 -0.53 3.13 9.65
C ALA A 136 -2.02 2.81 9.83
N HIS A 137 -2.94 3.65 9.33
CA HIS A 137 -4.37 3.40 9.48
C HIS A 137 -4.89 2.28 8.58
N ALA A 138 -4.32 2.10 7.38
CA ALA A 138 -4.63 0.96 6.52
C ALA A 138 -4.22 -0.34 7.21
N LEU A 139 -2.99 -0.41 7.69
CA LEU A 139 -2.47 -1.60 8.36
C LEU A 139 -3.21 -1.88 9.68
N ALA A 140 -3.49 -0.84 10.50
CA ALA A 140 -4.27 -0.98 11.73
C ALA A 140 -5.65 -1.59 11.50
N LYS A 141 -6.33 -1.19 10.42
CA LYS A 141 -7.65 -1.70 10.09
C LYS A 141 -7.59 -3.16 9.65
N VAL A 142 -6.70 -3.49 8.72
CA VAL A 142 -6.59 -4.86 8.21
C VAL A 142 -6.14 -5.83 9.31
N LEU A 143 -5.14 -5.45 10.10
CA LEU A 143 -4.70 -6.22 11.27
C LEU A 143 -5.80 -6.32 12.34
N GLY A 144 -6.54 -5.24 12.58
CA GLY A 144 -7.65 -5.22 13.54
C GLY A 144 -8.83 -6.11 13.16
N GLU A 145 -9.06 -6.37 11.86
CA GLU A 145 -10.02 -7.37 11.41
C GLU A 145 -9.48 -8.81 11.58
N LYS A 146 -8.18 -9.01 11.38
CA LYS A 146 -7.51 -10.30 11.61
C LYS A 146 -7.35 -10.62 13.10
N TYR A 147 -7.10 -9.60 13.93
CA TYR A 147 -6.85 -9.69 15.39
C TYR A 147 -7.74 -8.72 16.17
N PRO A 148 -9.05 -9.03 16.36
CA PRO A 148 -10.01 -8.10 16.96
C PRO A 148 -9.67 -7.66 18.39
N ASP A 149 -9.02 -8.52 19.16
CA ASP A 149 -8.54 -8.23 20.51
C ASP A 149 -7.42 -7.18 20.55
N LYS A 150 -6.67 -7.00 19.45
CA LYS A 150 -5.61 -6.03 19.28
C LYS A 150 -6.03 -4.72 18.61
N LYS A 151 -7.26 -4.63 18.13
CA LYS A 151 -7.78 -3.50 17.35
C LYS A 151 -7.58 -2.14 18.03
N LYS A 152 -7.81 -2.07 19.34
CA LYS A 152 -7.64 -0.81 20.10
C LYS A 152 -6.17 -0.38 20.16
N GLU A 153 -5.26 -1.33 20.40
CA GLU A 153 -3.82 -1.09 20.48
C GLU A 153 -3.27 -0.65 19.12
N LEU A 154 -3.67 -1.32 18.04
CA LEU A 154 -3.31 -1.00 16.66
C LEU A 154 -3.77 0.42 16.26
N ASN A 155 -5.03 0.78 16.57
CA ASN A 155 -5.54 2.11 16.28
C ASN A 155 -4.79 3.20 17.06
N SER A 156 -4.49 2.95 18.35
CA SER A 156 -3.71 3.88 19.16
C SER A 156 -2.29 4.09 18.61
N MET A 157 -1.66 3.03 18.12
CA MET A 157 -0.35 3.10 17.47
C MET A 157 -0.43 3.91 16.18
N ALA A 158 -1.44 3.67 15.34
CA ALA A 158 -1.64 4.41 14.09
C ALA A 158 -1.87 5.91 14.34
N ASP A 159 -2.66 6.26 15.35
CA ASP A 159 -2.86 7.66 15.76
C ASP A 159 -1.55 8.30 16.26
N SER A 160 -0.71 7.55 17.00
CA SER A 160 0.60 8.02 17.48
C SER A 160 1.58 8.25 16.34
N ILE A 161 1.67 7.30 15.39
CA ILE A 161 2.49 7.44 14.17
C ILE A 161 2.04 8.68 13.39
N SER A 162 0.75 8.86 13.20
CA SER A 162 0.18 9.98 12.47
C SER A 162 0.50 11.32 13.14
N LEU A 163 0.25 11.46 14.44
CA LEU A 163 0.50 12.67 15.18
C LEU A 163 1.99 13.05 15.15
N SER A 164 2.88 12.06 15.24
CA SER A 164 4.32 12.30 15.19
C SER A 164 4.75 13.07 13.94
N ARG A 165 4.03 12.93 12.82
CA ARG A 165 4.38 13.61 11.56
C ARG A 165 4.21 15.15 11.66
N VAL A 166 3.24 15.62 12.46
CA VAL A 166 3.09 17.04 12.75
C VAL A 166 4.10 17.47 13.81
N GLN A 167 4.30 16.66 14.85
CA GLN A 167 5.29 16.93 15.91
C GLN A 167 6.71 17.07 15.34
N MET A 168 7.02 16.36 14.27
CA MET A 168 8.29 16.41 13.54
C MET A 168 8.37 17.59 12.54
N GLY A 169 7.31 18.38 12.37
CA GLY A 169 7.27 19.49 11.41
C GLY A 169 7.13 19.09 9.94
N ASN A 170 6.81 17.85 9.65
CA ASN A 170 6.79 17.29 8.29
C ASN A 170 5.45 17.45 7.59
N HIS A 171 4.37 17.54 8.34
CA HIS A 171 2.99 17.52 7.83
C HIS A 171 2.10 18.51 8.58
N TYR A 172 0.99 18.87 7.93
CA TYR A 172 -0.09 19.62 8.57
C TYR A 172 -1.10 18.65 9.22
N PRO A 173 -1.91 19.12 10.19
CA PRO A 173 -3.00 18.33 10.75
C PRO A 173 -3.95 17.77 9.70
N SER A 174 -4.33 18.56 8.68
CA SER A 174 -5.19 18.11 7.60
C SER A 174 -4.58 17.02 6.71
N ASP A 175 -3.25 16.96 6.58
CA ASP A 175 -2.57 15.87 5.86
C ASP A 175 -2.79 14.52 6.56
N ILE A 176 -2.81 14.55 7.90
CA ILE A 176 -3.04 13.37 8.73
C ILE A 176 -4.48 12.91 8.65
N GLU A 177 -5.43 13.85 8.76
CA GLU A 177 -6.85 13.55 8.68
C GLU A 177 -7.20 12.94 7.32
N ALA A 178 -6.68 13.51 6.24
CA ALA A 178 -6.82 12.95 4.89
C ALA A 178 -6.14 11.59 4.78
N GLY A 179 -4.93 11.44 5.32
CA GLY A 179 -4.20 10.18 5.33
C GLY A 179 -4.97 9.07 6.04
N LYS A 180 -5.53 9.35 7.22
CA LYS A 180 -6.39 8.41 7.94
C LYS A 180 -7.60 7.99 7.10
N LYS A 181 -8.29 8.95 6.48
CA LYS A 181 -9.44 8.66 5.61
C LYS A 181 -9.05 7.74 4.45
N VAL A 182 -7.98 8.08 3.75
CA VAL A 182 -7.48 7.29 2.62
C VAL A 182 -7.06 5.89 3.07
N GLY A 183 -6.30 5.79 4.15
CA GLY A 183 -5.86 4.50 4.69
C GLY A 183 -7.02 3.56 5.01
N LEU A 184 -8.09 4.09 5.62
CA LEU A 184 -9.30 3.32 5.89
C LEU A 184 -10.01 2.87 4.61
N MET A 185 -10.08 3.73 3.59
CA MET A 185 -10.68 3.37 2.27
C MET A 185 -9.89 2.27 1.56
N LEU A 186 -8.55 2.36 1.56
CA LEU A 186 -7.68 1.33 0.97
C LEU A 186 -7.82 0.00 1.70
N ALA A 187 -7.88 0.03 3.02
CA ALA A 187 -8.09 -1.16 3.84
C ALA A 187 -9.45 -1.82 3.57
N ASP A 188 -10.52 -1.03 3.43
CA ASP A 188 -11.86 -1.53 3.12
C ASP A 188 -11.88 -2.22 1.76
N ALA A 189 -11.32 -1.58 0.73
CA ALA A 189 -11.23 -2.17 -0.60
C ALA A 189 -10.44 -3.47 -0.61
N TYR A 190 -9.30 -3.51 0.09
CA TYR A 190 -8.51 -4.72 0.25
C TYR A 190 -9.29 -5.85 0.94
N LEU A 191 -10.01 -5.54 2.02
CA LEU A 191 -10.82 -6.50 2.77
C LEU A 191 -12.03 -6.99 1.97
N ASP A 192 -12.68 -6.13 1.19
CA ASP A 192 -13.82 -6.49 0.35
C ASP A 192 -13.39 -7.43 -0.78
N ILE A 193 -12.26 -7.16 -1.41
CA ILE A 193 -11.69 -8.06 -2.41
C ILE A 193 -11.33 -9.40 -1.77
N SER A 194 -10.76 -9.39 -0.58
CA SER A 194 -10.41 -10.59 0.16
C SER A 194 -11.65 -11.42 0.49
N LYS A 195 -12.74 -10.79 0.97
CA LYS A 195 -14.03 -11.45 1.24
C LYS A 195 -14.67 -12.00 -0.03
N SER A 196 -14.71 -11.20 -1.10
CA SER A 196 -15.25 -11.64 -2.40
C SER A 196 -14.53 -12.88 -2.94
N TRP A 197 -13.20 -12.93 -2.79
CA TRP A 197 -12.43 -14.11 -3.13
C TRP A 197 -12.74 -15.30 -2.21
N GLU A 198 -12.97 -15.06 -0.93
CA GLU A 198 -13.37 -16.09 0.02
C GLU A 198 -14.73 -16.68 -0.33
N ASP A 199 -15.70 -15.84 -0.67
CA ASP A 199 -17.04 -16.25 -1.08
C ASP A 199 -17.02 -17.06 -2.39
N ILE A 200 -16.24 -16.63 -3.36
CA ILE A 200 -16.02 -17.36 -4.63
C ILE A 200 -15.38 -18.72 -4.36
N LEU A 201 -14.46 -18.81 -3.43
CA LEU A 201 -13.80 -20.06 -3.05
C LEU A 201 -14.71 -20.99 -2.23
N GLN A 202 -15.65 -20.43 -1.46
CA GLN A 202 -16.63 -21.20 -0.68
C GLN A 202 -17.82 -21.70 -1.50
N SER A 203 -18.18 -21.00 -2.58
CA SER A 203 -19.31 -21.35 -3.45
C SER A 203 -19.13 -22.62 -4.31
N GLY A 204 -18.04 -23.33 -4.12
CA GLY A 204 -17.90 -24.72 -4.55
C GLY A 204 -17.35 -24.95 -5.95
N ASP A 205 -16.95 -23.95 -6.67
CA ASP A 205 -16.26 -24.14 -7.94
C ASP A 205 -14.79 -24.51 -7.74
N ASN A 206 -14.59 -25.73 -7.24
CA ASN A 206 -13.38 -26.53 -7.45
C ASN A 206 -12.08 -26.13 -6.72
N PHE A 207 -12.13 -25.30 -5.69
CA PHE A 207 -11.00 -25.07 -4.81
C PHE A 207 -11.25 -25.67 -3.41
N LYS A 208 -10.69 -26.83 -3.14
CA LYS A 208 -10.58 -27.32 -1.75
C LYS A 208 -9.56 -26.45 -1.04
N ARG A 209 -10.04 -25.61 -0.15
CA ARG A 209 -9.25 -24.74 0.72
C ARG A 209 -9.01 -25.44 2.05
N GLU A 210 -7.79 -25.43 2.55
CA GLU A 210 -7.55 -25.62 3.96
C GLU A 210 -7.95 -24.35 4.69
N LYS A 211 -8.86 -24.49 5.68
CA LYS A 211 -9.49 -23.39 6.43
C LYS A 211 -8.52 -22.44 7.17
N SER A 212 -7.23 -22.80 7.27
CA SER A 212 -6.19 -22.07 8.00
C SER A 212 -5.44 -21.02 7.19
N GLU A 213 -5.62 -21.01 5.86
CA GLU A 213 -4.83 -20.16 4.99
C GLU A 213 -5.73 -19.13 4.30
N GLY A 214 -5.87 -17.93 4.83
CA GLY A 214 -6.56 -16.81 4.20
C GLY A 214 -6.08 -16.51 2.76
N LEU A 215 -6.50 -15.42 2.17
CA LEU A 215 -6.07 -14.97 0.83
C LEU A 215 -4.55 -14.97 0.70
N HIS A 216 -3.85 -14.57 1.76
CA HIS A 216 -2.39 -14.56 1.84
C HIS A 216 -1.78 -15.95 1.68
N GLY A 217 -2.30 -16.95 2.35
CA GLY A 217 -1.86 -18.34 2.17
C GLY A 217 -2.15 -18.85 0.75
N TRP A 218 -3.20 -18.36 0.12
CA TRP A 218 -3.53 -18.71 -1.26
C TRP A 218 -2.60 -18.03 -2.26
N ILE A 219 -2.27 -16.76 -2.08
CA ILE A 219 -1.34 -16.00 -2.94
C ILE A 219 0.10 -16.49 -2.76
N SER A 220 0.54 -16.76 -1.53
CA SER A 220 1.89 -17.21 -1.20
C SER A 220 2.13 -18.67 -1.57
N ARG A 221 1.09 -19.46 -1.82
CA ARG A 221 1.27 -20.83 -2.33
C ARG A 221 2.00 -20.81 -3.66
N ARG A 222 3.15 -21.39 -3.68
CA ARG A 222 3.91 -21.67 -4.91
C ARG A 222 3.10 -22.58 -5.79
N GLY A 223 2.32 -22.01 -6.70
CA GLY A 223 1.49 -22.56 -7.73
C GLY A 223 1.27 -24.08 -7.75
N GLY A 224 0.02 -24.48 -7.82
CA GLY A 224 -0.34 -25.87 -7.88
C GLY A 224 0.27 -26.61 -9.08
N LYS A 225 0.51 -27.89 -8.92
CA LYS A 225 0.83 -28.81 -10.02
C LYS A 225 -0.48 -29.23 -10.68
N GLU A 226 -0.69 -28.87 -11.94
CA GLU A 226 -1.67 -29.56 -12.78
C GLU A 226 -1.03 -30.90 -13.23
N GLY A 227 -1.51 -31.99 -12.67
CA GLY A 227 -1.30 -33.29 -13.27
C GLY A 227 -2.40 -33.59 -14.33
N LYS A 228 -2.18 -34.48 -15.29
CA LYS A 228 -3.21 -34.95 -16.23
C LYS A 228 -4.45 -35.35 -15.44
N GLY A 229 -5.57 -34.61 -15.63
CA GLY A 229 -6.85 -34.89 -14.98
C GLY A 229 -6.98 -34.48 -13.52
N LYS A 230 -6.02 -33.76 -12.93
CA LYS A 230 -6.10 -33.21 -11.55
C LYS A 230 -6.26 -31.70 -11.58
N LYS A 231 -7.18 -31.21 -10.74
CA LYS A 231 -7.45 -29.79 -10.54
C LYS A 231 -6.27 -29.10 -9.85
N THR A 232 -5.95 -27.87 -10.25
CA THR A 232 -4.92 -27.02 -9.60
C THR A 232 -5.24 -26.83 -8.13
N GLN A 233 -4.27 -27.05 -7.26
CA GLN A 233 -4.37 -26.78 -5.83
C GLN A 233 -3.85 -25.38 -5.55
N GLY A 234 -4.64 -24.35 -5.80
CA GLY A 234 -4.31 -22.95 -5.44
C GLY A 234 -3.00 -22.40 -6.03
N GLY A 235 -2.85 -21.09 -6.00
CA GLY A 235 -1.64 -20.39 -6.47
C GLY A 235 -1.75 -19.85 -7.89
N TRP A 236 -0.86 -18.92 -8.20
CA TRP A 236 -0.82 -18.25 -9.49
C TRP A 236 0.02 -19.02 -10.49
N ILE A 237 -0.39 -18.99 -11.73
CA ILE A 237 0.31 -19.66 -12.85
C ILE A 237 1.02 -18.64 -13.75
N ASP A 238 2.14 -19.04 -14.29
CA ASP A 238 2.88 -18.26 -15.29
C ASP A 238 2.12 -18.27 -16.62
N CYS A 239 1.59 -17.10 -17.01
CA CYS A 239 0.83 -16.96 -18.26
C CYS A 239 1.61 -17.39 -19.51
N SER A 240 2.93 -17.33 -19.48
CA SER A 240 3.77 -17.77 -20.61
C SER A 240 3.74 -19.27 -20.83
N SER A 241 3.28 -20.04 -19.83
CA SER A 241 3.19 -21.49 -19.86
C SER A 241 1.82 -22.02 -20.23
N CYS A 242 0.80 -21.14 -20.31
CA CYS A 242 -0.55 -21.53 -20.72
C CYS A 242 -0.59 -22.01 -22.17
N GLY A 243 -1.21 -23.16 -22.41
CA GLY A 243 -1.33 -23.76 -23.73
C GLY A 243 -0.09 -24.53 -24.22
N LYS A 244 0.94 -24.66 -23.39
CA LYS A 244 2.10 -25.51 -23.71
C LYS A 244 1.85 -26.96 -23.27
N LYS A 245 2.52 -27.90 -23.94
CA LYS A 245 2.37 -29.38 -23.70
C LYS A 245 2.64 -29.74 -22.21
N ASN A 246 3.52 -28.99 -21.52
CA ASN A 246 3.89 -29.20 -20.13
C ASN A 246 3.47 -27.99 -19.21
N GLY A 247 2.50 -27.21 -19.59
CA GLY A 247 1.93 -26.12 -18.82
C GLY A 247 0.55 -26.47 -18.28
N PRO A 248 -0.05 -25.57 -17.47
CA PRO A 248 0.55 -24.34 -16.93
C PRO A 248 1.54 -24.62 -15.80
N LYS A 249 2.57 -23.81 -15.73
CA LYS A 249 3.59 -23.90 -14.67
C LYS A 249 3.31 -22.88 -13.56
N PRO A 250 3.61 -23.22 -12.29
CA PRO A 250 3.44 -22.28 -11.18
C PRO A 250 4.31 -21.03 -11.32
N CYS A 251 3.79 -19.88 -10.90
CA CYS A 251 4.61 -18.70 -10.65
C CYS A 251 5.54 -18.93 -9.45
N GLY A 252 6.71 -18.30 -9.48
CA GLY A 252 7.68 -18.38 -8.36
C GLY A 252 8.51 -19.67 -8.29
N ARG A 253 8.51 -20.51 -9.32
CA ARG A 253 9.39 -21.69 -9.35
C ARG A 253 10.87 -21.30 -9.37
N LYS A 254 11.72 -22.13 -8.75
CA LYS A 254 13.17 -21.89 -8.63
C LYS A 254 13.94 -21.86 -9.96
N ASP A 255 13.44 -22.58 -10.98
CA ASP A 255 14.01 -22.71 -12.32
C ASP A 255 13.63 -21.57 -13.27
N ALA A 256 13.04 -20.56 -12.73
CA ALA A 256 12.57 -19.43 -13.48
C ALA A 256 13.72 -18.49 -13.85
N SER A 257 13.95 -18.24 -15.15
CA SER A 257 14.99 -17.33 -15.64
C SER A 257 14.90 -15.94 -14.99
N LYS A 258 16.02 -15.47 -14.45
CA LYS A 258 16.17 -14.11 -13.94
C LYS A 258 16.05 -13.14 -15.12
N GLY A 259 15.24 -12.07 -15.00
CA GLY A 259 15.33 -10.93 -15.92
C GLY A 259 14.09 -10.57 -16.74
N ARG A 260 12.95 -11.27 -16.66
CA ARG A 260 11.68 -10.81 -17.24
C ARG A 260 10.58 -10.79 -16.19
N LYS A 261 9.90 -9.64 -16.05
CA LYS A 261 8.66 -9.55 -15.25
C LYS A 261 7.69 -10.63 -15.73
N ARG A 262 7.36 -11.55 -14.86
CA ARG A 262 6.42 -12.63 -15.18
C ARG A 262 5.01 -12.16 -14.98
N ARG A 263 4.17 -12.54 -15.88
CA ARG A 263 2.73 -12.34 -15.72
C ARG A 263 2.15 -13.56 -15.05
N CYS A 264 1.74 -13.40 -13.83
CA CYS A 264 1.08 -14.41 -13.03
C CYS A 264 -0.42 -14.09 -12.96
N ARG A 265 -1.24 -15.13 -13.11
CA ARG A 265 -2.69 -15.03 -13.00
C ARG A 265 -3.22 -16.30 -12.35
N PRO A 266 -4.39 -16.25 -11.70
CA PRO A 266 -4.96 -17.44 -11.06
C PRO A 266 -5.33 -18.56 -12.04
N THR A 267 -5.64 -18.22 -13.29
CA THR A 267 -6.02 -19.21 -14.32
C THR A 267 -5.49 -18.85 -15.70
N CYS A 268 -5.40 -19.84 -16.60
CA CYS A 268 -5.07 -19.58 -18.01
C CYS A 268 -6.14 -18.77 -18.75
N ALA A 269 -7.40 -18.81 -18.31
CA ALA A 269 -8.46 -17.96 -18.84
C ALA A 269 -8.18 -16.48 -18.55
N ALA A 270 -7.78 -16.16 -17.32
CA ALA A 270 -7.38 -14.80 -16.92
C ALA A 270 -6.14 -14.30 -17.70
N CYS A 271 -5.24 -15.21 -18.11
CA CYS A 271 -4.11 -14.87 -18.97
C CYS A 271 -4.54 -14.47 -20.40
N LYS A 272 -5.63 -15.03 -20.92
CA LYS A 272 -6.15 -14.75 -22.29
C LYS A 272 -6.80 -13.38 -22.40
N THR A 273 -7.52 -12.94 -21.38
CA THR A 273 -8.20 -11.63 -21.36
C THR A 273 -7.23 -10.46 -21.46
N TYR A 274 -6.02 -10.61 -20.95
CA TYR A 274 -4.99 -9.58 -21.05
C TYR A 274 -4.38 -9.40 -22.45
N LYS A 275 -4.28 -10.48 -23.25
CA LYS A 275 -3.76 -10.39 -24.63
C LYS A 275 -4.69 -9.60 -25.55
N ARG A 276 -6.00 -9.60 -25.28
CA ARG A 276 -7.00 -8.85 -26.07
C ARG A 276 -6.93 -7.32 -25.89
N ARG A 277 -6.41 -6.83 -24.75
CA ARG A 277 -6.31 -5.38 -24.47
C ARG A 277 -5.09 -4.69 -25.09
N LYS A 278 -4.08 -5.43 -25.56
CA LYS A 278 -2.90 -4.88 -26.24
C LYS A 278 -3.00 -4.83 -27.75
N GLY A 279 -4.10 -5.25 -28.33
CA GLY A 279 -4.36 -5.31 -29.77
C GLY A 279 -5.44 -4.32 -30.24
N LYS A 280 -5.59 -3.16 -29.56
CA LYS A 280 -6.37 -2.03 -30.05
C LYS A 280 -5.58 -0.75 -29.86
#